data_801f1639152f4662b1f1268e8d331c4e
#
_entry.id   801f1639152f4662b1f1268e8d331c4e
#
_cell.length_a   1.000
_cell.length_b   1.000
_cell.length_c   1.000
_cell.angle_alpha   90.00
_cell.angle_beta   90.00
_cell.angle_gamma   90.00
#
_symmetry.space_group_name_H-M   'P 1'
#
loop_
_entity.id
_entity.type
_entity.pdbx_description
1 polymer ?
#
loop_
_entity_poly.entity_id
_entity_poly.type
_entity_poly.pdbx_seq_one_letter_code
_entity_poly.pdbx_strand_id
1 'polypeptide(L)'
;MRKDSESPVVSNHNKVGFIGLLITLGIVFGDIGTSPLYVMKAILHTGETINESTILGALSCIIWTLTLQTTIKYVCVALRADNNGEGGILALYALLRRLKSKWIYILAIIGASTLLADGIITPAITVTTAIEGLESISPELPVIPITLAIITIIFFVQRFGTESIGKSFGVFMLLWFLLLGVTGAVSITSYPLILKAFSPYYAIALLAQSPEWFLILGAVFLCTTGAEALYSDLRHCGRKNITIS
;
A
#
# COMPACT_ATOMS: atom_id res chain seq x y z
N MET A 1 26.83 -8.91 42.80
CA MET A 1 26.66 -7.72 41.98
C MET A 1 25.69 -8.12 40.83
N ARG A 2 24.40 -7.92 41.03
CA ARG A 2 23.37 -8.19 40.02
C ARG A 2 23.35 -6.95 39.10
N LYS A 3 23.65 -7.14 37.82
CA LYS A 3 23.39 -6.13 36.78
C LYS A 3 21.89 -6.05 36.57
N ASP A 4 21.34 -4.90 36.89
CA ASP A 4 19.97 -4.56 36.63
C ASP A 4 19.74 -4.66 35.10
N SER A 5 18.84 -5.54 34.72
CA SER A 5 18.32 -5.64 33.36
C SER A 5 17.50 -4.38 33.10
N GLU A 6 18.04 -3.47 32.31
CA GLU A 6 17.27 -2.40 31.72
C GLU A 6 16.08 -3.02 30.96
N SER A 7 14.90 -2.82 31.50
CA SER A 7 13.65 -3.11 30.80
C SER A 7 13.63 -2.28 29.51
N PRO A 8 13.33 -2.90 28.35
CA PRO A 8 13.22 -2.13 27.11
C PRO A 8 12.18 -1.03 27.32
N VAL A 9 12.55 0.19 27.03
CA VAL A 9 11.66 1.35 27.00
C VAL A 9 10.51 1.00 26.06
N VAL A 10 9.40 0.56 26.64
CA VAL A 10 8.12 0.42 25.93
C VAL A 10 7.72 1.84 25.56
N SER A 11 8.10 2.24 24.37
CA SER A 11 7.74 3.55 23.85
C SER A 11 6.22 3.66 23.86
N ASN A 12 5.75 4.77 24.38
CA ASN A 12 4.35 5.09 24.70
C ASN A 12 3.49 5.31 23.42
N HIS A 13 3.72 4.50 22.37
CA HIS A 13 3.07 4.59 21.06
C HIS A 13 1.58 4.18 21.05
N ASN A 14 1.04 3.73 22.18
CA ASN A 14 -0.39 3.41 22.31
C ASN A 14 -1.31 4.62 22.54
N LYS A 15 -0.75 5.83 22.63
CA LYS A 15 -1.57 7.04 22.71
C LYS A 15 -1.82 7.56 21.30
N VAL A 16 -3.10 7.64 20.93
CA VAL A 16 -3.51 8.32 19.71
C VAL A 16 -3.08 9.78 19.83
N GLY A 17 -2.19 10.21 18.96
CA GLY A 17 -1.69 11.57 18.91
C GLY A 17 -1.40 11.96 17.47
N PHE A 18 -1.47 13.25 17.18
CA PHE A 18 -1.23 13.77 15.83
C PHE A 18 0.10 13.28 15.23
N ILE A 19 1.16 13.25 16.04
CA ILE A 19 2.48 12.75 15.60
C ILE A 19 2.41 11.24 15.26
N GLY A 20 1.71 10.44 16.08
CA GLY A 20 1.53 9.01 15.82
C GLY A 20 0.75 8.73 14.53
N LEU A 21 -0.31 9.50 14.29
CA LEU A 21 -1.06 9.44 13.04
C LEU A 21 -0.21 9.84 11.83
N LEU A 22 0.58 10.91 11.96
CA LEU A 22 1.47 11.38 10.89
C LEU A 22 2.55 10.36 10.55
N ILE A 23 3.16 9.72 11.55
CA ILE A 23 4.13 8.65 11.35
C ILE A 23 3.46 7.45 10.65
N THR A 24 2.28 7.06 11.09
CA THR A 24 1.51 5.96 10.47
C THR A 24 1.17 6.30 9.01
N LEU A 25 0.74 7.53 8.75
CA LEU A 25 0.47 7.99 7.39
C LEU A 25 1.71 7.87 6.49
N GLY A 26 2.89 8.23 6.99
CA GLY A 26 4.14 8.12 6.23
C GLY A 26 4.59 6.68 6.00
N ILE A 27 4.59 5.86 7.05
CA ILE A 27 5.13 4.50 6.99
C ILE A 27 4.17 3.55 6.28
N VAL A 28 2.90 3.58 6.64
CA VAL A 28 1.91 2.60 6.17
C VAL A 28 1.25 3.06 4.87
N PHE A 29 0.76 4.30 4.84
CA PHE A 29 0.01 4.80 3.68
C PHE A 29 0.89 5.40 2.59
N GLY A 30 2.21 5.51 2.80
CA GLY A 30 3.16 5.95 1.78
C GLY A 30 3.14 5.05 0.55
N ASP A 31 3.08 3.76 0.75
CA ASP A 31 3.06 2.77 -0.31
C ASP A 31 1.65 2.57 -0.88
N ILE A 32 0.66 2.34 -0.01
CA ILE A 32 -0.75 2.17 -0.43
C ILE A 32 -1.26 3.39 -1.22
N GLY A 33 -0.86 4.60 -0.82
CA GLY A 33 -1.39 5.85 -1.39
C GLY A 33 -0.88 6.19 -2.79
N THR A 34 0.16 5.53 -3.28
CA THR A 34 0.70 5.73 -4.63
C THR A 34 0.24 4.67 -5.61
N SER A 35 -0.04 3.46 -5.15
CA SER A 35 -0.37 2.30 -5.97
C SER A 35 -1.61 2.48 -6.88
N PRO A 36 -2.73 3.07 -6.44
CA PRO A 36 -3.92 3.23 -7.30
C PRO A 36 -3.68 4.04 -8.57
N LEU A 37 -2.68 4.93 -8.59
CA LEU A 37 -2.39 5.79 -9.74
C LEU A 37 -1.83 5.01 -10.93
N TYR A 38 -0.86 4.13 -10.69
CA TYR A 38 -0.30 3.32 -11.78
C TYR A 38 -1.19 2.12 -12.15
N VAL A 39 -2.05 1.68 -11.24
CA VAL A 39 -3.01 0.60 -11.51
C VAL A 39 -4.03 0.99 -12.58
N MET A 40 -4.54 2.22 -12.55
CA MET A 40 -5.43 2.69 -13.61
C MET A 40 -4.74 2.62 -14.99
N LYS A 41 -3.48 3.07 -15.07
CA LYS A 41 -2.67 2.96 -16.30
C LYS A 41 -2.52 1.48 -16.71
N ALA A 42 -2.21 0.59 -15.77
CA ALA A 42 -2.05 -0.84 -16.05
C ALA A 42 -3.34 -1.48 -16.59
N ILE A 43 -4.51 -1.15 -16.02
CA ILE A 43 -5.79 -1.67 -16.51
C ILE A 43 -6.09 -1.17 -17.93
N LEU A 44 -5.85 0.10 -18.21
CA LEU A 44 -6.10 0.66 -19.54
C LEU A 44 -5.16 0.10 -20.61
N HIS A 45 -3.99 -0.42 -20.22
CA HIS A 45 -3.05 -1.08 -21.11
C HIS A 45 -3.38 -2.57 -21.40
N THR A 46 -4.40 -3.15 -20.78
CA THR A 46 -4.81 -4.54 -21.06
C THR A 46 -5.51 -4.74 -22.41
N GLY A 47 -5.57 -3.70 -23.25
CA GLY A 47 -6.17 -3.77 -24.59
C GLY A 47 -7.65 -3.41 -24.65
N GLU A 48 -8.24 -3.03 -23.52
CA GLU A 48 -9.62 -2.55 -23.46
C GLU A 48 -9.80 -1.21 -24.17
N THR A 49 -10.94 -1.05 -24.82
CA THR A 49 -11.31 0.25 -25.38
C THR A 49 -11.57 1.24 -24.27
N ILE A 50 -10.88 2.39 -24.31
CA ILE A 50 -11.05 3.45 -23.32
C ILE A 50 -12.42 4.12 -23.55
N ASN A 51 -13.40 3.73 -22.75
CA ASN A 51 -14.72 4.29 -22.72
C ASN A 51 -15.18 4.56 -21.28
N GLU A 52 -16.29 5.26 -21.11
CA GLU A 52 -16.83 5.61 -19.79
C GLU A 52 -17.07 4.37 -18.91
N SER A 53 -17.61 3.29 -19.47
CA SER A 53 -17.90 2.07 -18.72
C SER A 53 -16.64 1.36 -18.25
N THR A 54 -15.58 1.34 -19.06
CA THR A 54 -14.27 0.77 -18.69
C THR A 54 -13.63 1.56 -17.56
N ILE A 55 -13.67 2.89 -17.62
CA ILE A 55 -13.12 3.75 -16.57
C ILE A 55 -13.88 3.58 -15.25
N LEU A 56 -15.22 3.60 -15.29
CA LEU A 56 -16.06 3.37 -14.12
C LEU A 56 -15.86 1.98 -13.53
N GLY A 57 -15.73 0.96 -14.38
CA GLY A 57 -15.45 -0.41 -13.97
C GLY A 57 -14.10 -0.56 -13.30
N ALA A 58 -13.04 -0.02 -13.91
CA ALA A 58 -11.69 -0.02 -13.36
C ALA A 58 -11.62 0.68 -12.00
N LEU A 59 -12.20 1.87 -11.89
CA LEU A 59 -12.26 2.61 -10.64
C LEU A 59 -13.06 1.85 -9.57
N SER A 60 -14.19 1.25 -9.95
CA SER A 60 -14.98 0.41 -9.06
C SER A 60 -14.19 -0.81 -8.57
N CYS A 61 -13.43 -1.49 -9.43
CA CYS A 61 -12.53 -2.58 -9.04
C CYS A 61 -11.50 -2.12 -8.00
N ILE A 62 -10.86 -0.97 -8.21
CA ILE A 62 -9.87 -0.42 -7.28
C ILE A 62 -10.52 -0.11 -5.92
N ILE A 63 -11.65 0.60 -5.90
CA ILE A 63 -12.36 0.99 -4.67
C ILE A 63 -12.73 -0.24 -3.85
N TRP A 64 -13.35 -1.23 -4.48
CA TRP A 64 -13.80 -2.43 -3.77
C TRP A 64 -12.67 -3.34 -3.36
N THR A 65 -11.62 -3.47 -4.15
CA THR A 65 -10.44 -4.26 -3.78
C THR A 65 -9.72 -3.64 -2.59
N LEU A 66 -9.51 -2.31 -2.58
CA LEU A 66 -8.96 -1.61 -1.42
C LEU A 66 -9.87 -1.78 -0.19
N THR A 67 -11.17 -1.60 -0.33
CA THR A 67 -12.11 -1.76 0.79
C THR A 67 -12.05 -3.17 1.38
N LEU A 68 -12.07 -4.21 0.56
CA LEU A 68 -12.03 -5.59 1.01
C LEU A 68 -10.67 -5.97 1.60
N GLN A 69 -9.58 -5.61 0.95
CA GLN A 69 -8.24 -6.00 1.37
C GLN A 69 -7.73 -5.14 2.54
N THR A 70 -7.75 -3.82 2.42
CA THR A 70 -7.19 -2.96 3.46
C THR A 70 -8.12 -2.83 4.65
N THR A 71 -9.37 -2.45 4.43
CA THR A 71 -10.30 -2.20 5.53
C THR A 71 -10.81 -3.50 6.16
N ILE A 72 -11.42 -4.40 5.38
CA ILE A 72 -12.05 -5.58 5.96
C ILE A 72 -11.00 -6.60 6.39
N LYS A 73 -10.11 -7.01 5.51
CA LYS A 73 -9.12 -8.06 5.81
C LYS A 73 -8.08 -7.59 6.82
N TYR A 74 -7.40 -6.45 6.57
CA TYR A 74 -6.33 -6.02 7.46
C TYR A 74 -6.86 -5.32 8.71
N VAL A 75 -7.64 -4.23 8.59
CA VAL A 75 -8.04 -3.43 9.74
C VAL A 75 -9.05 -4.17 10.63
N CYS A 76 -10.09 -4.80 10.06
CA CYS A 76 -11.12 -5.45 10.86
C CYS A 76 -10.70 -6.84 11.37
N VAL A 77 -9.87 -7.60 10.63
CA VAL A 77 -9.53 -8.99 10.94
C VAL A 77 -8.07 -9.13 11.37
N ALA A 78 -7.11 -8.86 10.49
CA ALA A 78 -5.71 -9.20 10.70
C ALA A 78 -5.07 -8.44 11.89
N LEU A 79 -5.40 -7.18 12.10
CA LEU A 79 -4.90 -6.40 13.25
C LEU A 79 -5.33 -6.95 14.63
N ARG A 80 -6.26 -7.92 14.67
CA ARG A 80 -6.65 -8.60 15.91
C ARG A 80 -5.73 -9.77 16.26
N ALA A 81 -4.98 -10.29 15.28
CA ALA A 81 -4.08 -11.41 15.43
C ALA A 81 -2.65 -10.93 15.70
N ASP A 82 -2.44 -10.22 16.82
CA ASP A 82 -1.11 -9.78 17.23
C ASP A 82 -0.39 -10.81 18.10
N ASN A 83 0.92 -10.87 17.97
CA ASN A 83 1.80 -11.66 18.81
C ASN A 83 2.67 -10.74 19.68
N ASN A 84 2.23 -10.44 20.91
CA ASN A 84 2.88 -9.48 21.81
C ASN A 84 3.08 -8.08 21.20
N GLY A 85 2.10 -7.60 20.45
CA GLY A 85 2.15 -6.31 19.76
C GLY A 85 2.89 -6.36 18.42
N GLU A 86 3.38 -7.50 17.99
CA GLU A 86 3.99 -7.70 16.68
C GLU A 86 2.99 -8.30 15.70
N GLY A 87 3.01 -7.83 14.45
CA GLY A 87 2.21 -8.31 13.35
C GLY A 87 3.07 -8.91 12.22
N GLY A 88 2.45 -9.09 11.06
CA GLY A 88 3.09 -9.64 9.87
C GLY A 88 3.01 -11.17 9.78
N ILE A 89 3.49 -11.71 8.64
CA ILE A 89 3.38 -13.14 8.31
C ILE A 89 4.10 -14.03 9.33
N LEU A 90 5.24 -13.58 9.86
CA LEU A 90 6.02 -14.37 10.83
C LEU A 90 5.35 -14.39 12.21
N ALA A 91 4.74 -13.28 12.64
CA ALA A 91 3.95 -13.23 13.86
C ALA A 91 2.72 -14.15 13.77
N LEU A 92 2.04 -14.12 12.63
CA LEU A 92 0.91 -15.03 12.37
C LEU A 92 1.36 -16.50 12.37
N TYR A 93 2.50 -16.81 11.76
CA TYR A 93 3.07 -18.15 11.84
C TYR A 93 3.40 -18.57 13.29
N ALA A 94 3.96 -17.67 14.09
CA ALA A 94 4.27 -17.93 15.49
C ALA A 94 3.01 -18.29 16.30
N LEU A 95 1.90 -17.62 16.07
CA LEU A 95 0.60 -17.91 16.69
C LEU A 95 0.05 -19.28 16.27
N LEU A 96 0.17 -19.63 14.98
CA LEU A 96 -0.38 -20.86 14.43
C LEU A 96 0.56 -22.08 14.58
N ARG A 97 1.83 -21.88 14.91
CA ARG A 97 2.85 -22.93 15.05
C ARG A 97 2.43 -24.04 16.02
N ARG A 98 1.59 -23.71 17.02
CA ARG A 98 1.06 -24.67 18.00
C ARG A 98 0.21 -25.77 17.35
N LEU A 99 -0.38 -25.52 16.18
CA LEU A 99 -1.19 -26.49 15.43
C LEU A 99 -0.34 -27.60 14.76
N LYS A 100 0.99 -27.49 14.77
CA LYS A 100 1.95 -28.49 14.23
C LYS A 100 1.65 -28.97 12.81
N SER A 101 0.94 -28.19 12.00
CA SER A 101 0.61 -28.54 10.60
C SER A 101 1.74 -28.11 9.66
N LYS A 102 2.18 -29.02 8.79
CA LYS A 102 3.20 -28.73 7.76
C LYS A 102 2.73 -27.66 6.76
N TRP A 103 1.44 -27.60 6.48
CA TRP A 103 0.86 -26.59 5.58
C TRP A 103 1.06 -25.17 6.07
N ILE A 104 0.95 -24.94 7.39
CA ILE A 104 1.18 -23.61 7.99
C ILE A 104 2.61 -23.14 7.74
N TYR A 105 3.58 -24.05 7.85
CA TYR A 105 4.97 -23.74 7.58
C TYR A 105 5.23 -23.40 6.11
N ILE A 106 4.66 -24.19 5.18
CA ILE A 106 4.77 -23.93 3.73
C ILE A 106 4.15 -22.58 3.37
N LEU A 107 2.96 -22.29 3.86
CA LEU A 107 2.28 -21.00 3.62
C LEU A 107 3.07 -19.82 4.21
N ALA A 108 3.70 -20.00 5.37
CA ALA A 108 4.52 -18.96 5.98
C ALA A 108 5.79 -18.68 5.14
N ILE A 109 6.44 -19.71 4.58
CA ILE A 109 7.59 -19.54 3.68
C ILE A 109 7.16 -18.83 2.40
N ILE A 110 6.08 -19.27 1.76
CA ILE A 110 5.57 -18.64 0.54
C ILE A 110 5.27 -17.16 0.83
N GLY A 111 4.54 -16.86 1.91
CA GLY A 111 4.19 -15.49 2.26
C GLY A 111 5.41 -14.63 2.61
N ALA A 112 6.41 -15.16 3.31
CA ALA A 112 7.64 -14.43 3.59
C ALA A 112 8.45 -14.18 2.32
N SER A 113 8.52 -15.15 1.40
CA SER A 113 9.23 -15.01 0.13
C SER A 113 8.55 -13.99 -0.79
N THR A 114 7.22 -14.00 -0.86
CA THR A 114 6.47 -13.00 -1.65
C THR A 114 6.61 -11.60 -1.07
N LEU A 115 6.62 -11.45 0.25
CA LEU A 115 6.86 -10.16 0.92
C LEU A 115 8.24 -9.61 0.59
N LEU A 116 9.27 -10.45 0.58
CA LEU A 116 10.63 -10.05 0.18
C LEU A 116 10.69 -9.64 -1.29
N ALA A 117 10.00 -10.37 -2.17
CA ALA A 117 9.93 -10.04 -3.59
C ALA A 117 9.22 -8.70 -3.82
N ASP A 118 8.12 -8.44 -3.11
CA ASP A 118 7.38 -7.18 -3.16
C ASP A 118 8.25 -6.00 -2.72
N GLY A 119 9.01 -6.15 -1.64
CA GLY A 119 9.95 -5.13 -1.16
C GLY A 119 11.06 -4.74 -2.17
N ILE A 120 11.29 -5.55 -3.22
CA ILE A 120 12.21 -5.23 -4.32
C ILE A 120 11.45 -4.60 -5.49
N ILE A 121 10.31 -5.17 -5.85
CA ILE A 121 9.54 -4.81 -7.06
C ILE A 121 8.84 -3.45 -6.87
N THR A 122 8.20 -3.24 -5.74
CA THR A 122 7.37 -2.05 -5.49
C THR A 122 8.15 -0.74 -5.56
N PRO A 123 9.31 -0.56 -4.90
CA PRO A 123 10.10 0.68 -5.05
C PRO A 123 10.52 0.92 -6.50
N ALA A 124 10.88 -0.13 -7.23
CA ALA A 124 11.28 -0.01 -8.63
C ALA A 124 10.12 0.48 -9.50
N ILE A 125 8.93 -0.12 -9.38
CA ILE A 125 7.75 0.29 -10.15
C ILE A 125 7.34 1.71 -9.79
N THR A 126 7.26 2.04 -8.50
CA THR A 126 6.80 3.36 -8.02
C THR A 126 7.71 4.48 -8.53
N VAL A 127 9.03 4.33 -8.41
CA VAL A 127 9.98 5.35 -8.90
C VAL A 127 9.95 5.44 -10.42
N THR A 128 9.92 4.30 -11.14
CA THR A 128 9.85 4.30 -12.60
C THR A 128 8.59 5.01 -13.08
N THR A 129 7.43 4.69 -12.53
CA THR A 129 6.16 5.31 -12.93
C THR A 129 6.12 6.81 -12.62
N ALA A 130 6.74 7.23 -11.52
CA ALA A 130 6.86 8.66 -11.20
C ALA A 130 7.70 9.41 -12.26
N ILE A 131 8.80 8.81 -12.74
CA ILE A 131 9.64 9.40 -13.80
C ILE A 131 8.93 9.34 -15.16
N GLU A 132 8.26 8.24 -15.49
CA GLU A 132 7.43 8.14 -16.69
C GLU A 132 6.33 9.22 -16.75
N GLY A 133 5.80 9.64 -15.59
CA GLY A 133 4.86 10.76 -15.51
C GLY A 133 5.46 12.08 -16.04
N LEU A 134 6.78 12.27 -15.95
CA LEU A 134 7.47 13.44 -16.47
C LEU A 134 7.73 13.36 -17.99
N GLU A 135 7.66 12.20 -18.62
CA GLU A 135 7.79 12.05 -20.08
C GLU A 135 6.74 12.86 -20.84
N SER A 136 5.57 13.08 -20.23
CA SER A 136 4.52 13.92 -20.81
C SER A 136 4.98 15.38 -21.00
N ILE A 137 5.97 15.84 -20.21
CA ILE A 137 6.53 17.19 -20.25
C ILE A 137 7.85 17.19 -21.05
N SER A 138 8.64 16.14 -20.93
CA SER A 138 9.95 15.98 -21.56
C SER A 138 10.13 14.56 -22.12
N PRO A 139 9.76 14.33 -23.39
CA PRO A 139 9.74 12.98 -23.99
C PRO A 139 11.12 12.30 -24.12
N GLU A 140 12.21 13.04 -23.99
CA GLU A 140 13.57 12.51 -24.12
C GLU A 140 14.22 12.12 -22.78
N LEU A 141 13.44 12.08 -21.69
CA LEU A 141 13.98 11.75 -20.37
C LEU A 141 14.50 10.29 -20.33
N PRO A 142 15.76 10.07 -19.89
CA PRO A 142 16.28 8.73 -19.71
C PRO A 142 15.73 8.09 -18.44
N VAL A 143 14.53 7.52 -18.50
CA VAL A 143 13.77 6.98 -17.35
C VAL A 143 14.61 6.00 -16.53
N ILE A 144 15.21 4.99 -17.17
CA ILE A 144 15.94 3.93 -16.48
C ILE A 144 17.16 4.46 -15.69
N PRO A 145 18.06 5.28 -16.27
CA PRO A 145 19.20 5.84 -15.53
C PRO A 145 18.76 6.71 -14.34
N ILE A 146 17.71 7.53 -14.51
CA ILE A 146 17.20 8.39 -13.43
C ILE A 146 16.60 7.53 -12.30
N THR A 147 15.79 6.53 -12.65
CA THR A 147 15.24 5.58 -11.68
C THR A 147 16.33 4.88 -10.89
N LEU A 148 17.36 4.35 -11.55
CA LEU A 148 18.49 3.69 -10.89
C LEU A 148 19.25 4.65 -9.96
N ALA A 149 19.46 5.89 -10.38
CA ALA A 149 20.13 6.90 -9.55
C ALA A 149 19.30 7.19 -8.29
N ILE A 150 17.99 7.41 -8.41
CA ILE A 150 17.10 7.69 -7.27
C ILE A 150 17.08 6.52 -6.29
N ILE A 151 16.88 5.29 -6.79
CA ILE A 151 16.85 4.10 -5.94
C ILE A 151 18.19 3.93 -5.21
N THR A 152 19.31 4.12 -5.92
CA THR A 152 20.64 4.04 -5.32
C THR A 152 20.82 5.07 -4.20
N ILE A 153 20.40 6.32 -4.42
CA ILE A 153 20.46 7.37 -3.41
C ILE A 153 19.62 6.99 -2.19
N ILE A 154 18.39 6.49 -2.39
CA ILE A 154 17.51 6.06 -1.30
C ILE A 154 18.18 4.98 -0.46
N PHE A 155 18.78 3.94 -1.08
CA PHE A 155 19.49 2.89 -0.36
C PHE A 155 20.70 3.44 0.43
N PHE A 156 21.42 4.40 -0.10
CA PHE A 156 22.51 5.05 0.64
C PHE A 156 22.00 5.87 1.83
N VAL A 157 20.89 6.57 1.67
CA VAL A 157 20.30 7.41 2.74
C VAL A 157 19.71 6.55 3.85
N GLN A 158 19.12 5.40 3.54
CA GLN A 158 18.52 4.49 4.53
C GLN A 158 19.54 3.99 5.58
N ARG A 159 20.83 3.90 5.23
CA ARG A 159 21.88 3.49 6.19
C ARG A 159 22.06 4.45 7.38
N PHE A 160 21.60 5.69 7.27
CA PHE A 160 21.69 6.69 8.35
C PHE A 160 20.55 6.64 9.36
N GLY A 161 19.63 5.68 9.22
CA GLY A 161 18.52 5.45 10.12
C GLY A 161 17.15 5.88 9.55
N THR A 162 16.15 5.06 9.81
CA THR A 162 14.80 5.21 9.23
C THR A 162 13.84 6.04 10.08
N GLU A 163 14.13 6.26 11.37
CA GLU A 163 13.20 6.95 12.28
C GLU A 163 13.01 8.43 11.94
N SER A 164 14.10 9.14 11.63
CA SER A 164 14.03 10.57 11.25
C SER A 164 13.38 10.74 9.87
N ILE A 165 13.64 9.79 8.97
CA ILE A 165 13.09 9.74 7.62
C ILE A 165 11.57 9.53 7.69
N GLY A 166 11.08 8.61 8.54
CA GLY A 166 9.65 8.30 8.69
C GLY A 166 8.79 9.50 9.09
N LYS A 167 9.30 10.40 9.93
CA LYS A 167 8.58 11.64 10.31
C LYS A 167 8.43 12.60 9.13
N SER A 168 9.46 12.74 8.32
CA SER A 168 9.42 13.58 7.11
C SER A 168 8.44 13.01 6.08
N PHE A 169 8.44 11.70 5.86
CA PHE A 169 7.50 11.05 4.95
C PHE A 169 6.05 11.28 5.34
N GLY A 170 5.72 11.32 6.63
CA GLY A 170 4.36 11.59 7.09
C GLY A 170 3.84 12.96 6.62
N VAL A 171 4.67 14.00 6.66
CA VAL A 171 4.30 15.33 6.17
C VAL A 171 4.10 15.33 4.65
N PHE A 172 5.03 14.70 3.90
CA PHE A 172 4.91 14.58 2.44
C PHE A 172 3.65 13.81 2.05
N MET A 173 3.33 12.72 2.73
CA MET A 173 2.13 11.95 2.46
C MET A 173 0.85 12.69 2.81
N LEU A 174 0.85 13.47 3.90
CA LEU A 174 -0.28 14.35 4.21
C LEU A 174 -0.54 15.36 3.08
N LEU A 175 0.51 16.02 2.60
CA LEU A 175 0.40 16.96 1.48
C LEU A 175 -0.05 16.27 0.20
N TRP A 176 0.44 15.06 -0.06
CA TRP A 176 0.05 14.23 -1.19
C TRP A 176 -1.45 13.89 -1.16
N PHE A 177 -1.96 13.39 -0.04
CA PHE A 177 -3.38 13.07 0.10
C PHE A 177 -4.26 14.31 0.04
N LEU A 178 -3.82 15.44 0.61
CA LEU A 178 -4.52 16.70 0.47
C LEU A 178 -4.59 17.16 -0.99
N LEU A 179 -3.49 17.05 -1.72
CA LEU A 179 -3.46 17.38 -3.15
C LEU A 179 -4.43 16.49 -3.94
N LEU A 180 -4.36 15.17 -3.75
CA LEU A 180 -5.27 14.24 -4.41
C LEU A 180 -6.73 14.47 -4.02
N GLY A 181 -6.99 14.72 -2.73
CA GLY A 181 -8.33 15.00 -2.23
C GLY A 181 -8.94 16.27 -2.84
N VAL A 182 -8.18 17.36 -2.88
CA VAL A 182 -8.64 18.63 -3.45
C VAL A 182 -8.85 18.51 -4.96
N THR A 183 -7.86 17.99 -5.69
CA THR A 183 -7.97 17.82 -7.15
C THR A 183 -9.08 16.85 -7.53
N GLY A 184 -9.22 15.75 -6.79
CA GLY A 184 -10.31 14.78 -6.97
C GLY A 184 -11.68 15.40 -6.69
N ALA A 185 -11.84 16.15 -5.60
CA ALA A 185 -13.09 16.83 -5.27
C ALA A 185 -13.50 17.83 -6.36
N VAL A 186 -12.55 18.63 -6.85
CA VAL A 186 -12.79 19.57 -7.97
C VAL A 186 -13.21 18.81 -9.23
N SER A 187 -12.53 17.72 -9.57
CA SER A 187 -12.85 16.91 -10.74
C SER A 187 -14.23 16.25 -10.65
N ILE A 188 -14.63 15.78 -9.46
CA ILE A 188 -15.97 15.22 -9.22
C ILE A 188 -17.07 16.26 -9.44
N THR A 189 -16.86 17.52 -9.09
CA THR A 189 -17.86 18.57 -9.35
C THR A 189 -18.08 18.79 -10.85
N SER A 190 -17.05 18.61 -11.66
CA SER A 190 -17.12 18.72 -13.12
C SER A 190 -17.74 17.49 -13.78
N TYR A 191 -17.59 16.30 -13.18
CA TYR A 191 -18.10 15.05 -13.70
C TYR A 191 -18.69 14.14 -12.60
N PRO A 192 -19.89 14.46 -12.08
CA PRO A 192 -20.48 13.73 -10.95
C PRO A 192 -20.79 12.25 -11.23
N LEU A 193 -20.91 11.88 -12.52
CA LEU A 193 -21.15 10.48 -12.93
C LEU A 193 -20.09 9.51 -12.40
N ILE A 194 -18.87 9.97 -12.11
CA ILE A 194 -17.81 9.14 -11.56
C ILE A 194 -18.18 8.49 -10.21
N LEU A 195 -19.11 9.10 -9.45
CA LEU A 195 -19.60 8.54 -8.18
C LEU A 195 -20.34 7.21 -8.36
N LYS A 196 -20.79 6.88 -9.57
CA LYS A 196 -21.35 5.56 -9.88
C LYS A 196 -20.33 4.43 -9.66
N ALA A 197 -19.03 4.71 -9.72
CA ALA A 197 -17.99 3.75 -9.45
C ALA A 197 -18.00 3.17 -8.01
N PHE A 198 -18.68 3.83 -7.07
CA PHE A 198 -18.94 3.25 -5.75
C PHE A 198 -19.85 2.01 -5.79
N SER A 199 -20.64 1.84 -6.85
CA SER A 199 -21.43 0.63 -7.04
C SER A 199 -20.55 -0.53 -7.52
N PRO A 200 -20.54 -1.70 -6.84
CA PRO A 200 -19.76 -2.87 -7.25
C PRO A 200 -20.25 -3.45 -8.59
N TYR A 201 -21.44 -3.04 -9.04
CA TYR A 201 -21.98 -3.44 -10.32
C TYR A 201 -21.03 -3.14 -11.48
N TYR A 202 -20.39 -1.97 -11.49
CA TYR A 202 -19.46 -1.59 -12.56
C TYR A 202 -18.20 -2.44 -12.58
N ALA A 203 -17.69 -2.85 -11.40
CA ALA A 203 -16.58 -3.79 -11.30
C ALA A 203 -16.94 -5.15 -11.90
N ILE A 204 -18.09 -5.70 -11.48
CA ILE A 204 -18.57 -7.00 -11.97
C ILE A 204 -18.88 -6.93 -13.47
N ALA A 205 -19.49 -5.85 -13.95
CA ALA A 205 -19.82 -5.66 -15.36
C ALA A 205 -18.55 -5.63 -16.23
N LEU A 206 -17.52 -4.90 -15.81
CA LEU A 206 -16.23 -4.86 -16.51
C LEU A 206 -15.60 -6.25 -16.59
N LEU A 207 -15.48 -6.97 -15.48
CA LEU A 207 -14.87 -8.28 -15.44
C LEU A 207 -15.67 -9.35 -16.22
N ALA A 208 -17.01 -9.25 -16.23
CA ALA A 208 -17.86 -10.18 -16.96
C ALA A 208 -17.87 -9.96 -18.48
N GLN A 209 -17.62 -8.73 -18.93
CA GLN A 209 -17.67 -8.37 -20.36
C GLN A 209 -16.29 -8.38 -21.00
N SER A 210 -15.20 -8.24 -20.22
CA SER A 210 -13.85 -8.23 -20.75
C SER A 210 -13.31 -9.64 -21.02
N PRO A 211 -12.80 -9.93 -22.21
CA PRO A 211 -12.05 -11.15 -22.48
C PRO A 211 -10.78 -11.26 -21.62
N GLU A 212 -10.19 -10.12 -21.27
CA GLU A 212 -8.94 -9.99 -20.52
C GLU A 212 -9.16 -9.84 -19.01
N TRP A 213 -10.30 -10.31 -18.49
CA TRP A 213 -10.69 -10.18 -17.08
C TRP A 213 -9.61 -10.61 -16.08
N PHE A 214 -8.83 -11.64 -16.44
CA PHE A 214 -7.76 -12.15 -15.57
C PHE A 214 -6.57 -11.18 -15.50
N LEU A 215 -6.20 -10.55 -16.62
CA LEU A 215 -5.16 -9.52 -16.65
C LEU A 215 -5.61 -8.27 -15.92
N ILE A 216 -6.89 -7.88 -16.06
CA ILE A 216 -7.49 -6.77 -15.32
C ILE A 216 -7.42 -7.05 -13.81
N LEU A 217 -7.79 -8.26 -13.37
CA LEU A 217 -7.68 -8.63 -11.95
C LEU A 217 -6.24 -8.60 -11.46
N GLY A 218 -5.28 -9.05 -12.28
CA GLY A 218 -3.85 -8.94 -11.96
C GLY A 218 -3.39 -7.49 -11.79
N ALA A 219 -3.82 -6.61 -12.71
CA ALA A 219 -3.53 -5.17 -12.62
C ALA A 219 -4.19 -4.54 -11.40
N VAL A 220 -5.47 -4.85 -11.14
CA VAL A 220 -6.19 -4.36 -9.95
C VAL A 220 -5.53 -4.81 -8.66
N PHE A 221 -4.98 -6.03 -8.62
CA PHE A 221 -4.29 -6.54 -7.43
C PHE A 221 -3.11 -5.66 -7.01
N LEU A 222 -2.45 -5.01 -7.97
CA LEU A 222 -1.37 -4.07 -7.68
C LEU A 222 -1.80 -2.89 -6.79
N CYS A 223 -3.10 -2.53 -6.75
CA CYS A 223 -3.57 -1.45 -5.87
C CYS A 223 -3.47 -1.79 -4.38
N THR A 224 -3.32 -3.07 -4.05
CA THR A 224 -3.19 -3.55 -2.66
C THR A 224 -1.74 -3.68 -2.20
N THR A 225 -0.79 -3.40 -3.08
CA THR A 225 0.64 -3.40 -2.74
C THR A 225 0.90 -2.41 -1.62
N GLY A 226 1.68 -2.82 -0.62
CA GLY A 226 1.90 -2.04 0.61
C GLY A 226 0.84 -2.22 1.70
N ALA A 227 -0.30 -2.87 1.40
CA ALA A 227 -1.33 -3.10 2.43
C ALA A 227 -0.85 -4.02 3.57
N GLU A 228 0.16 -4.84 3.34
CA GLU A 228 0.78 -5.67 4.38
C GLU A 228 1.47 -4.83 5.46
N ALA A 229 1.92 -3.60 5.16
CA ALA A 229 2.49 -2.68 6.13
C ALA A 229 1.51 -2.35 7.26
N LEU A 230 0.19 -2.36 7.00
CA LEU A 230 -0.84 -2.22 8.03
C LEU A 230 -0.67 -3.23 9.16
N TYR A 231 -0.23 -4.43 8.83
CA TYR A 231 -0.08 -5.51 9.79
C TYR A 231 1.38 -5.75 10.20
N SER A 232 2.36 -5.60 9.32
CA SER A 232 3.78 -5.79 9.65
C SER A 232 4.32 -4.69 10.56
N ASP A 233 3.87 -3.45 10.38
CA ASP A 233 4.32 -2.29 11.16
C ASP A 233 3.47 -2.00 12.39
N LEU A 234 2.66 -2.98 12.82
CA LEU A 234 1.80 -2.88 14.00
C LEU A 234 2.55 -2.42 15.25
N ARG A 235 3.78 -2.89 15.46
CA ARG A 235 4.61 -2.53 16.61
C ARG A 235 5.08 -1.08 16.56
N HIS A 236 5.43 -0.58 15.38
CA HIS A 236 5.96 0.78 15.21
C HIS A 236 4.87 1.84 15.27
N CYS A 237 3.74 1.58 14.64
CA CYS A 237 2.66 2.55 14.50
C CYS A 237 1.62 2.46 15.63
N GLY A 238 1.41 1.24 16.15
CA GLY A 238 0.36 0.95 17.13
C GLY A 238 -1.02 0.80 16.49
N ARG A 239 -1.77 -0.23 16.94
CA ARG A 239 -3.07 -0.60 16.35
C ARG A 239 -4.06 0.56 16.26
N LYS A 240 -4.14 1.41 17.31
CA LYS A 240 -5.09 2.53 17.34
C LYS A 240 -4.78 3.58 16.26
N ASN A 241 -3.51 3.90 16.06
CA ASN A 241 -3.11 4.85 15.03
C ASN A 241 -3.40 4.31 13.63
N ILE A 242 -3.10 3.02 13.37
CA ILE A 242 -3.39 2.37 12.07
C ILE A 242 -4.90 2.33 11.80
N THR A 243 -5.72 2.11 12.83
CA THR A 243 -7.18 2.01 12.64
C THR A 243 -7.84 3.37 12.37
N ILE A 244 -7.22 4.47 12.81
CA ILE A 244 -7.78 5.83 12.71
C ILE A 244 -7.22 6.57 11.49
N SER A 245 -5.94 6.34 11.12
CA SER A 245 -5.33 6.92 9.92
C SER A 245 -5.87 6.32 8.65
#